data_eb46969efe618c6bd1b91001a42866b5
#
_entry.id   eb46969efe618c6bd1b91001a42866b5
#
_cell.length_a   1.000
_cell.length_b   1.000
_cell.length_c   1.000
_cell.angle_alpha   90.00
_cell.angle_beta   90.00
_cell.angle_gamma   90.00
#
_symmetry.space_group_name_H-M   'P 1'
#
loop_
_entity.id
_entity.type
_entity.pdbx_description
1 polymer ?
#
loop_
_entity_poly.entity_id
_entity_poly.type
_entity_poly.pdbx_seq_one_letter_code
_entity_poly.pdbx_strand_id
1 'polypeptide(L)'
;SKTNPDYNWEDMLEGVRDSCAWNGQPGGALGSDDAKQWCIPWGYEQNNLTYNSRMFNEAGLTVPTNLDELLGTASEAKSKLDGVYGIGVRGSRSWATIHPGFLSAYANFGQKDLNVGADGKLSAAMNTDVSRMMHEKWVKMIQESGAPDWSTHTWYQAGTDLGAGKSAMIFDADILGYFMNGGDNA
;
A
#
# COMPACT_ATOMS: atom_id res chain seq x y z
N SER A 1 19.34 -15.87 18.01
CA SER A 1 19.08 -15.47 16.64
C SER A 1 20.30 -14.80 16.01
N LYS A 2 20.65 -13.55 16.33
CA LYS A 2 21.83 -12.88 15.74
C LYS A 2 23.15 -13.65 15.94
N THR A 3 23.27 -14.43 17.00
CA THR A 3 24.45 -15.24 17.32
C THR A 3 24.38 -16.68 16.82
N ASN A 4 23.26 -17.09 16.26
CA ASN A 4 23.13 -18.41 15.63
C ASN A 4 23.46 -18.30 14.15
N PRO A 5 24.55 -18.92 13.66
CA PRO A 5 24.93 -18.86 12.25
C PRO A 5 23.89 -19.47 11.31
N ASP A 6 23.11 -20.44 11.77
CA ASP A 6 22.07 -21.09 10.97
C ASP A 6 20.87 -20.16 10.73
N TYR A 7 20.73 -19.08 11.48
CA TYR A 7 19.65 -18.11 11.30
C TYR A 7 19.90 -17.13 10.15
N ASN A 8 21.13 -17.02 9.69
CA ASN A 8 21.55 -16.16 8.59
C ASN A 8 21.05 -14.72 8.67
N TRP A 9 21.26 -14.09 9.83
CA TRP A 9 20.76 -12.73 10.14
C TRP A 9 21.15 -11.69 9.08
N GLU A 10 22.39 -11.78 8.58
CA GLU A 10 22.92 -10.79 7.63
C GLU A 10 22.34 -10.90 6.21
N ASP A 11 21.67 -12.01 5.89
CA ASP A 11 20.99 -12.22 4.64
C ASP A 11 19.61 -11.49 4.57
N MET A 12 19.11 -11.05 5.72
CA MET A 12 17.87 -10.27 5.76
C MET A 12 18.12 -8.85 5.27
N LEU A 13 17.15 -8.30 4.55
CA LEU A 13 17.17 -6.90 4.16
C LEU A 13 17.35 -5.98 5.38
N GLU A 14 18.23 -5.00 5.28
CA GLU A 14 18.57 -4.08 6.35
C GLU A 14 17.31 -3.41 6.94
N GLY A 15 16.43 -2.84 6.11
CA GLY A 15 15.21 -2.20 6.56
C GLY A 15 14.26 -3.13 7.32
N VAL A 16 14.26 -4.43 7.01
CA VAL A 16 13.47 -5.45 7.74
C VAL A 16 14.09 -5.71 9.11
N ARG A 17 15.41 -5.79 9.20
CA ARG A 17 16.13 -5.90 10.48
C ARG A 17 15.89 -4.69 11.36
N ASP A 18 16.03 -3.51 10.78
CA ASP A 18 15.91 -2.22 11.46
C ASP A 18 14.50 -1.95 11.96
N SER A 19 13.47 -2.43 11.25
CA SER A 19 12.08 -2.30 11.69
C SER A 19 11.80 -2.90 13.07
N CYS A 20 12.63 -3.84 13.51
CA CYS A 20 12.56 -4.50 14.81
C CYS A 20 13.58 -3.95 15.84
N ALA A 21 14.30 -2.89 15.52
CA ALA A 21 15.35 -2.31 16.36
C ALA A 21 15.04 -0.83 16.69
N TRP A 22 15.00 -0.51 17.99
CA TRP A 22 14.67 0.83 18.47
C TRP A 22 15.38 1.11 19.80
N ASN A 23 15.75 2.36 20.03
CA ASN A 23 16.44 2.78 21.25
C ASN A 23 15.51 3.07 22.46
N GLY A 24 14.20 2.99 22.26
CA GLY A 24 13.20 3.24 23.30
C GLY A 24 12.90 4.72 23.56
N GLN A 25 13.43 5.62 22.74
CA GLN A 25 13.20 7.05 22.91
C GLN A 25 12.12 7.55 21.96
N PRO A 26 11.17 8.38 22.41
CA PRO A 26 10.19 9.01 21.53
C PRO A 26 10.88 9.76 20.38
N GLY A 27 10.48 9.46 19.14
CA GLY A 27 11.09 10.02 17.94
C GLY A 27 12.44 9.44 17.55
N GLY A 28 12.95 8.45 18.29
CA GLY A 28 14.16 7.71 17.91
C GLY A 28 13.98 6.93 16.62
N ALA A 29 14.99 7.00 15.75
CA ALA A 29 14.97 6.26 14.50
C ALA A 29 15.05 4.75 14.73
N LEU A 30 14.34 3.97 13.92
CA LEU A 30 14.53 2.53 13.86
C LEU A 30 15.93 2.21 13.30
N GLY A 31 16.57 1.17 13.82
CA GLY A 31 17.88 0.74 13.34
C GLY A 31 19.05 1.67 13.69
N SER A 32 18.86 2.69 14.57
CA SER A 32 19.94 3.57 15.00
C SER A 32 21.06 2.80 15.71
N ASP A 33 22.28 3.37 15.78
CA ASP A 33 23.45 2.72 16.37
C ASP A 33 23.24 2.30 17.83
N ASP A 34 22.41 3.03 18.58
CA ASP A 34 22.02 2.74 19.96
C ASP A 34 20.75 1.89 20.09
N ALA A 35 20.19 1.44 18.97
CA ALA A 35 18.96 0.66 18.94
C ALA A 35 19.18 -0.75 19.54
N LYS A 36 18.18 -1.19 20.28
CA LYS A 36 18.08 -2.56 20.78
C LYS A 36 17.09 -3.35 19.94
N GLN A 37 17.42 -4.61 19.68
CA GLN A 37 16.52 -5.51 18.97
C GLN A 37 15.37 -5.93 19.88
N TRP A 38 14.13 -5.57 19.51
CA TRP A 38 12.91 -5.87 20.27
C TRP A 38 12.17 -7.10 19.77
N CYS A 39 12.29 -7.40 18.50
CA CYS A 39 11.65 -8.56 17.89
C CYS A 39 12.56 -9.16 16.81
N ILE A 40 12.25 -10.36 16.40
CA ILE A 40 12.89 -11.03 15.27
C ILE A 40 11.93 -10.86 14.09
N PRO A 41 12.35 -10.24 12.98
CA PRO A 41 11.49 -10.13 11.81
C PRO A 41 11.23 -11.53 11.25
N TRP A 42 9.95 -11.79 10.95
CA TRP A 42 9.52 -13.04 10.32
C TRP A 42 9.30 -12.88 8.82
N GLY A 43 8.86 -11.71 8.40
CA GLY A 43 8.59 -11.38 7.01
C GLY A 43 8.22 -9.91 6.87
N TYR A 44 7.94 -9.50 5.68
CA TYR A 44 7.43 -8.18 5.35
C TYR A 44 6.45 -8.26 4.18
N GLU A 45 5.60 -7.26 4.07
CA GLU A 45 4.76 -7.03 2.90
C GLU A 45 5.10 -5.65 2.33
N GLN A 46 5.07 -5.53 1.03
CA GLN A 46 5.31 -4.29 0.32
C GLN A 46 4.02 -3.86 -0.37
N ASN A 47 3.58 -2.63 -0.13
CA ASN A 47 2.44 -2.09 -0.87
C ASN A 47 2.91 -1.62 -2.24
N ASN A 48 2.27 -2.12 -3.27
CA ASN A 48 2.60 -1.80 -4.66
C ASN A 48 1.34 -1.70 -5.55
N LEU A 49 1.55 -1.25 -6.76
CA LEU A 49 0.56 -1.28 -7.81
C LEU A 49 0.71 -2.59 -8.59
N THR A 50 -0.28 -3.46 -8.48
CA THR A 50 -0.40 -4.64 -9.33
C THR A 50 -1.44 -4.39 -10.41
N TYR A 51 -1.13 -4.70 -11.67
CA TYR A 51 -2.01 -4.46 -12.81
C TYR A 51 -2.10 -5.65 -13.75
N ASN A 52 -3.21 -5.76 -14.46
CA ASN A 52 -3.42 -6.77 -15.49
C ASN A 52 -2.75 -6.33 -16.80
N SER A 53 -1.59 -6.91 -17.12
CA SER A 53 -0.79 -6.52 -18.28
C SER A 53 -1.50 -6.74 -19.62
N ARG A 54 -2.38 -7.75 -19.72
CA ARG A 54 -3.18 -7.97 -20.93
C ARG A 54 -4.15 -6.81 -21.14
N MET A 55 -4.91 -6.43 -20.12
CA MET A 55 -5.85 -5.30 -20.20
C MET A 55 -5.15 -3.99 -20.52
N PHE A 56 -3.98 -3.76 -19.91
CA PHE A 56 -3.18 -2.56 -20.19
C PHE A 56 -2.74 -2.51 -21.65
N ASN A 57 -2.28 -3.63 -22.20
CA ASN A 57 -1.89 -3.72 -23.60
C ASN A 57 -3.08 -3.55 -24.56
N GLU A 58 -4.21 -4.22 -24.30
CA GLU A 58 -5.44 -4.13 -25.11
C GLU A 58 -6.00 -2.71 -25.13
N ALA A 59 -5.99 -2.01 -24.00
CA ALA A 59 -6.49 -0.65 -23.87
C ALA A 59 -5.45 0.44 -24.19
N GLY A 60 -4.19 0.08 -24.46
CA GLY A 60 -3.10 1.02 -24.68
C GLY A 60 -2.82 1.91 -23.47
N LEU A 61 -2.88 1.33 -22.26
CA LEU A 61 -2.63 2.04 -21.01
C LEU A 61 -1.15 2.05 -20.67
N THR A 62 -0.71 3.12 -20.01
CA THR A 62 0.65 3.26 -19.48
C THR A 62 0.63 3.00 -17.98
N VAL A 63 1.63 2.28 -17.47
CA VAL A 63 1.79 2.03 -16.03
C VAL A 63 2.10 3.36 -15.33
N PRO A 64 1.29 3.79 -14.35
CA PRO A 64 1.49 5.06 -13.68
C PRO A 64 2.71 5.03 -12.76
N THR A 65 3.41 6.14 -12.66
CA THR A 65 4.61 6.33 -11.84
C THR A 65 4.41 7.29 -10.67
N ASN A 66 3.26 7.96 -10.63
CA ASN A 66 2.88 8.90 -9.57
C ASN A 66 1.36 8.91 -9.38
N LEU A 67 0.89 9.61 -8.34
CA LEU A 67 -0.53 9.62 -7.97
C LEU A 67 -1.43 10.23 -9.06
N ASP A 68 -1.00 11.30 -9.71
CA ASP A 68 -1.81 11.95 -10.74
C ASP A 68 -1.98 11.04 -11.98
N GLU A 69 -0.91 10.36 -12.37
CA GLU A 69 -0.96 9.33 -13.40
C GLU A 69 -1.84 8.15 -12.97
N LEU A 70 -1.77 7.73 -11.70
CA LEU A 70 -2.61 6.66 -11.18
C LEU A 70 -4.11 7.00 -11.32
N LEU A 71 -4.50 8.21 -10.95
CA LEU A 71 -5.86 8.69 -11.12
C LEU A 71 -6.28 8.69 -12.60
N GLY A 72 -5.42 9.21 -13.46
CA GLY A 72 -5.65 9.27 -14.91
C GLY A 72 -5.79 7.87 -15.52
N THR A 73 -4.85 6.98 -15.24
CA THR A 73 -4.86 5.60 -15.74
C THR A 73 -6.07 4.82 -15.23
N ALA A 74 -6.48 5.00 -13.97
CA ALA A 74 -7.66 4.36 -13.43
C ALA A 74 -8.95 4.81 -14.16
N SER A 75 -9.08 6.11 -14.41
CA SER A 75 -10.21 6.67 -15.17
C SER A 75 -10.22 6.19 -16.62
N GLU A 76 -9.06 6.16 -17.25
CA GLU A 76 -8.90 5.71 -18.63
C GLU A 76 -9.19 4.21 -18.77
N ALA A 77 -8.71 3.38 -17.84
CA ALA A 77 -9.01 1.94 -17.82
C ALA A 77 -10.51 1.68 -17.75
N LYS A 78 -11.23 2.35 -16.83
CA LYS A 78 -12.68 2.23 -16.71
C LYS A 78 -13.42 2.68 -17.95
N SER A 79 -12.92 3.68 -18.67
CA SER A 79 -13.57 4.20 -19.88
C SER A 79 -13.35 3.32 -21.12
N LYS A 80 -12.22 2.63 -21.21
CA LYS A 80 -11.82 1.83 -22.36
C LYS A 80 -12.16 0.34 -22.25
N LEU A 81 -12.30 -0.17 -21.02
CA LEU A 81 -12.54 -1.58 -20.75
C LEU A 81 -13.98 -1.76 -20.26
N ASP A 82 -14.83 -2.38 -21.08
CA ASP A 82 -16.23 -2.58 -20.74
C ASP A 82 -16.41 -3.50 -19.52
N GLY A 83 -17.22 -3.06 -18.55
CA GLY A 83 -17.50 -3.82 -17.33
C GLY A 83 -16.33 -3.93 -16.34
N VAL A 84 -15.20 -3.22 -16.57
CA VAL A 84 -14.00 -3.27 -15.72
C VAL A 84 -13.90 -2.02 -14.84
N TYR A 85 -13.54 -2.21 -13.57
CA TYR A 85 -13.14 -1.10 -12.71
C TYR A 85 -11.71 -0.68 -13.02
N GLY A 86 -11.44 0.63 -12.97
CA GLY A 86 -10.10 1.13 -13.19
C GLY A 86 -9.14 0.69 -12.08
N ILE A 87 -9.60 0.72 -10.83
CA ILE A 87 -8.79 0.34 -9.67
C ILE A 87 -9.62 -0.35 -8.59
N GLY A 88 -9.07 -1.43 -8.02
CA GLY A 88 -9.58 -2.08 -6.83
C GLY A 88 -8.87 -1.54 -5.58
N VAL A 89 -9.64 -1.26 -4.55
CA VAL A 89 -9.15 -0.81 -3.24
C VAL A 89 -9.92 -1.49 -2.11
N ARG A 90 -9.31 -1.59 -0.94
CA ARG A 90 -10.02 -2.00 0.27
C ARG A 90 -10.84 -0.83 0.81
N GLY A 91 -12.04 -1.09 1.31
CA GLY A 91 -12.93 -0.08 1.84
C GLY A 91 -13.75 -0.51 3.05
N SER A 92 -13.76 -1.80 3.40
CA SER A 92 -14.54 -2.30 4.52
C SER A 92 -14.07 -1.73 5.86
N ARG A 93 -15.00 -1.61 6.83
CA ARG A 93 -14.71 -1.16 8.20
C ARG A 93 -14.11 -2.29 9.04
N SER A 94 -13.09 -2.97 8.56
CA SER A 94 -12.38 -3.99 9.32
C SER A 94 -10.93 -3.56 9.54
N TRP A 95 -10.23 -4.29 10.41
CA TRP A 95 -8.80 -4.08 10.58
C TRP A 95 -8.08 -4.28 9.23
N ALA A 96 -6.94 -3.63 9.06
CA ALA A 96 -6.10 -3.78 7.89
C ALA A 96 -6.75 -3.37 6.55
N THR A 97 -7.68 -2.42 6.55
CA THR A 97 -8.35 -2.02 5.31
C THR A 97 -7.86 -0.71 4.70
N ILE A 98 -7.40 0.23 5.50
CA ILE A 98 -6.98 1.54 4.98
C ILE A 98 -5.47 1.67 4.77
N HIS A 99 -4.64 0.89 5.48
CA HIS A 99 -3.19 1.04 5.40
C HIS A 99 -2.59 0.59 4.08
N PRO A 100 -3.01 -0.49 3.41
CA PRO A 100 -2.63 -0.67 2.03
C PRO A 100 -3.32 0.38 1.16
N GLY A 101 -2.65 0.85 0.15
CA GLY A 101 -3.17 1.89 -0.72
C GLY A 101 -3.08 3.28 -0.11
N PHE A 102 -4.15 3.81 0.51
CA PHE A 102 -4.20 5.20 0.96
C PHE A 102 -3.06 5.60 1.90
N LEU A 103 -2.85 4.88 3.00
CA LEU A 103 -1.80 5.25 3.95
C LEU A 103 -0.40 5.11 3.36
N SER A 104 -0.19 4.14 2.47
CA SER A 104 1.09 4.03 1.74
C SER A 104 1.31 5.21 0.81
N ALA A 105 0.29 5.62 0.04
CA ALA A 105 0.36 6.83 -0.78
C ALA A 105 0.61 8.08 0.08
N TYR A 106 -0.11 8.21 1.20
CA TYR A 106 0.01 9.30 2.15
C TYR A 106 1.42 9.42 2.73
N ALA A 107 2.01 8.31 3.17
CA ALA A 107 3.36 8.27 3.69
C ALA A 107 4.42 8.62 2.62
N ASN A 108 4.22 8.18 1.38
CA ASN A 108 5.12 8.51 0.27
C ASN A 108 5.13 10.01 -0.09
N PHE A 109 4.08 10.76 0.26
CA PHE A 109 4.07 12.22 0.20
C PHE A 109 4.73 12.90 1.42
N GLY A 110 5.39 12.13 2.29
CA GLY A 110 6.05 12.64 3.49
C GLY A 110 5.09 13.09 4.57
N GLN A 111 3.81 12.71 4.47
CA GLN A 111 2.81 13.07 5.48
C GLN A 111 2.92 12.20 6.71
N LYS A 112 2.64 12.77 7.85
CA LYS A 112 2.68 12.10 9.16
C LYS A 112 1.32 12.25 9.84
N ASP A 113 0.96 11.25 10.62
CA ASP A 113 -0.25 11.30 11.45
C ASP A 113 -0.02 12.12 12.71
N LEU A 114 1.19 12.00 13.27
CA LEU A 114 1.58 12.60 14.54
C LEU A 114 2.93 13.28 14.43
N ASN A 115 3.08 14.39 15.16
CA ASN A 115 4.36 14.98 15.49
C ASN A 115 4.75 14.58 16.92
N VAL A 116 6.02 14.31 17.13
CA VAL A 116 6.63 14.12 18.45
C VAL A 116 7.37 15.40 18.81
N GLY A 117 6.91 16.11 19.85
CA GLY A 117 7.60 17.30 20.36
C GLY A 117 8.91 16.95 21.04
N ALA A 118 9.78 17.95 21.24
CA ALA A 118 11.04 17.78 21.96
C ALA A 118 10.84 17.32 23.42
N ASP A 119 9.66 17.57 24.00
CA ASP A 119 9.24 17.10 25.31
C ASP A 119 8.58 15.70 25.28
N GLY A 120 8.61 15.02 24.14
CA GLY A 120 8.01 13.70 23.92
C GLY A 120 6.49 13.72 23.78
N LYS A 121 5.82 14.88 23.78
CA LYS A 121 4.38 14.95 23.61
C LYS A 121 3.98 14.77 22.16
N LEU A 122 2.86 14.08 21.97
CA LEU A 122 2.27 13.84 20.67
C LEU A 122 1.28 14.96 20.32
N SER A 123 1.29 15.37 19.07
CA SER A 123 0.29 16.25 18.49
C SER A 123 -0.13 15.75 17.09
N ALA A 124 -1.38 16.01 16.70
CA ALA A 124 -1.88 15.63 15.39
C ALA A 124 -1.14 16.40 14.28
N ALA A 125 -0.74 15.69 13.22
CA ALA A 125 -0.05 16.25 12.05
C ALA A 125 -0.89 16.15 10.75
N MET A 126 -2.08 15.58 10.80
CA MET A 126 -2.90 15.28 9.62
C MET A 126 -3.60 16.51 9.00
N ASN A 127 -3.74 17.61 9.73
CA ASN A 127 -4.46 18.79 9.23
C ASN A 127 -3.54 19.72 8.43
N THR A 128 -3.13 19.29 7.24
CA THR A 128 -2.32 20.06 6.30
C THR A 128 -3.01 20.17 4.95
N ASP A 129 -2.61 21.14 4.12
CA ASP A 129 -3.13 21.28 2.75
C ASP A 129 -2.77 20.06 1.88
N VAL A 130 -1.57 19.50 2.07
CA VAL A 130 -1.16 18.29 1.35
C VAL A 130 -2.00 17.09 1.77
N SER A 131 -2.27 16.93 3.06
CA SER A 131 -3.16 15.88 3.56
C SER A 131 -4.56 15.98 2.94
N ARG A 132 -5.13 17.20 2.91
CA ARG A 132 -6.43 17.44 2.28
C ARG A 132 -6.42 17.09 0.79
N MET A 133 -5.43 17.59 0.06
CA MET A 133 -5.24 17.28 -1.37
C MET A 133 -5.17 15.77 -1.62
N MET A 134 -4.44 15.03 -0.79
CA MET A 134 -4.32 13.57 -0.90
C MET A 134 -5.66 12.86 -0.70
N HIS A 135 -6.44 13.27 0.32
CA HIS A 135 -7.77 12.72 0.57
C HIS A 135 -8.71 13.00 -0.61
N GLU A 136 -8.73 14.24 -1.11
CA GLU A 136 -9.57 14.62 -2.24
C GLU A 136 -9.25 13.80 -3.49
N LYS A 137 -7.97 13.67 -3.83
CA LYS A 137 -7.53 12.88 -4.99
C LYS A 137 -7.89 11.40 -4.82
N TRP A 138 -7.63 10.83 -3.65
CA TRP A 138 -7.91 9.42 -3.40
C TRP A 138 -9.42 9.12 -3.45
N VAL A 139 -10.24 9.93 -2.80
CA VAL A 139 -11.69 9.79 -2.83
C VAL A 139 -12.23 9.94 -4.25
N LYS A 140 -11.75 10.94 -4.99
CA LYS A 140 -12.13 11.14 -6.40
C LYS A 140 -11.80 9.91 -7.24
N MET A 141 -10.59 9.35 -7.12
CA MET A 141 -10.20 8.14 -7.85
C MET A 141 -11.16 6.98 -7.58
N ILE A 142 -11.49 6.72 -6.32
CA ILE A 142 -12.40 5.65 -5.96
C ILE A 142 -13.81 5.89 -6.53
N GLN A 143 -14.32 7.09 -6.37
CA GLN A 143 -15.68 7.44 -6.87
C GLN A 143 -15.80 7.33 -8.37
N GLU A 144 -14.78 7.75 -9.10
CA GLU A 144 -14.78 7.75 -10.56
C GLU A 144 -14.41 6.40 -11.17
N SER A 145 -13.53 5.63 -10.52
CA SER A 145 -12.87 4.47 -11.13
C SER A 145 -12.97 3.17 -10.35
N GLY A 146 -13.38 3.21 -9.09
CA GLY A 146 -13.53 2.03 -8.24
C GLY A 146 -14.81 1.25 -8.48
N ALA A 147 -14.92 0.10 -7.81
CA ALA A 147 -16.13 -0.69 -7.76
C ALA A 147 -17.25 0.07 -7.03
N PRO A 148 -18.52 -0.03 -7.43
CA PRO A 148 -19.64 0.67 -6.75
C PRO A 148 -19.78 0.26 -5.27
N ASP A 149 -19.44 -0.97 -4.93
CA ASP A 149 -19.52 -1.57 -3.60
C ASP A 149 -18.18 -1.63 -2.86
N TRP A 150 -17.18 -0.86 -3.33
CA TRP A 150 -15.83 -0.82 -2.79
C TRP A 150 -15.78 -0.70 -1.26
N SER A 151 -16.76 -0.01 -0.64
CA SER A 151 -16.82 0.19 0.82
C SER A 151 -17.05 -1.09 1.62
N THR A 152 -17.35 -2.20 0.96
CA THR A 152 -17.48 -3.54 1.56
C THR A 152 -16.27 -4.42 1.29
N HIS A 153 -15.38 -4.01 0.36
CA HIS A 153 -14.26 -4.82 -0.07
C HIS A 153 -13.18 -4.96 1.01
N THR A 154 -12.78 -6.18 1.22
CA THR A 154 -11.56 -6.55 1.94
C THR A 154 -10.46 -6.85 0.91
N TRP A 155 -9.30 -7.29 1.38
CA TRP A 155 -8.22 -7.74 0.49
C TRP A 155 -8.65 -8.91 -0.43
N TYR A 156 -9.56 -9.77 0.03
CA TYR A 156 -10.08 -10.88 -0.77
C TYR A 156 -10.82 -10.39 -2.02
N GLN A 157 -11.73 -9.42 -1.86
CA GLN A 157 -12.49 -8.89 -2.99
C GLN A 157 -11.58 -8.12 -3.95
N ALA A 158 -10.70 -7.26 -3.44
CA ALA A 158 -9.76 -6.50 -4.26
C ALA A 158 -8.88 -7.44 -5.11
N GLY A 159 -8.28 -8.46 -4.48
CA GLY A 159 -7.47 -9.46 -5.17
C GLY A 159 -8.28 -10.32 -6.14
N THR A 160 -9.44 -10.83 -5.71
CA THR A 160 -10.31 -11.66 -6.56
C THR A 160 -10.80 -10.88 -7.79
N ASP A 161 -11.13 -9.61 -7.65
CA ASP A 161 -11.58 -8.79 -8.78
C ASP A 161 -10.44 -8.55 -9.79
N LEU A 162 -9.20 -8.40 -9.35
CA LEU A 162 -8.05 -8.35 -10.25
C LEU A 162 -7.87 -9.69 -10.99
N GLY A 163 -7.84 -10.81 -10.25
CA GLY A 163 -7.68 -12.15 -10.84
C GLY A 163 -8.81 -12.53 -11.78
N ALA A 164 -10.04 -12.14 -11.48
CA ALA A 164 -11.21 -12.37 -12.33
C ALA A 164 -11.33 -11.39 -13.50
N GLY A 165 -10.43 -10.44 -13.65
CA GLY A 165 -10.46 -9.44 -14.70
C GLY A 165 -11.56 -8.39 -14.54
N LYS A 166 -12.09 -8.19 -13.34
CA LYS A 166 -13.06 -7.14 -13.03
C LYS A 166 -12.42 -5.82 -12.68
N SER A 167 -11.17 -5.83 -12.28
CA SER A 167 -10.36 -4.65 -12.00
C SER A 167 -9.13 -4.64 -12.88
N ALA A 168 -8.78 -3.48 -13.47
CA ALA A 168 -7.58 -3.34 -14.30
C ALA A 168 -6.30 -3.32 -13.44
N MET A 169 -6.38 -2.79 -12.23
CA MET A 169 -5.27 -2.73 -11.27
C MET A 169 -5.77 -2.69 -9.83
N ILE A 170 -4.87 -2.97 -8.89
CA ILE A 170 -5.06 -2.77 -7.46
C ILE A 170 -3.82 -2.07 -6.88
N PHE A 171 -4.02 -1.25 -5.85
CA PHE A 171 -2.93 -0.74 -5.03
C PHE A 171 -3.04 -1.35 -3.63
N ASP A 172 -2.23 -2.37 -3.37
CA ASP A 172 -2.35 -3.24 -2.20
C ASP A 172 -1.03 -3.94 -1.89
N ALA A 173 -1.03 -4.87 -0.93
CA ALA A 173 0.13 -5.68 -0.61
C ALA A 173 0.55 -6.58 -1.79
N ASP A 174 1.85 -6.73 -2.01
CA ASP A 174 2.47 -7.52 -3.08
C ASP A 174 2.02 -8.99 -3.09
N ILE A 175 1.75 -9.55 -1.92
CA ILE A 175 1.26 -10.91 -1.76
C ILE A 175 -0.05 -11.16 -2.52
N LEU A 176 -0.89 -10.14 -2.72
CA LEU A 176 -2.11 -10.28 -3.51
C LEU A 176 -1.79 -10.51 -4.99
N GLY A 177 -0.80 -9.81 -5.53
CA GLY A 177 -0.31 -10.06 -6.88
C GLY A 177 0.19 -11.49 -7.05
N TYR A 178 0.92 -12.01 -6.07
CA TYR A 178 1.40 -13.39 -6.08
C TYR A 178 0.25 -14.39 -6.08
N PHE A 179 -0.72 -14.26 -5.17
CA PHE A 179 -1.87 -15.16 -5.11
C PHE A 179 -2.73 -15.14 -6.37
N MET A 180 -2.85 -13.98 -7.01
CA MET A 180 -3.67 -13.84 -8.23
C MET A 180 -2.97 -14.39 -9.47
N ASN A 181 -1.65 -14.53 -9.46
CA ASN A 181 -0.88 -15.16 -10.55
C ASN A 181 -0.69 -16.68 -10.37
N GLY A 182 -1.13 -17.25 -9.25
CA GLY A 182 -0.96 -18.66 -8.94
C GLY A 182 -2.24 -19.47 -9.11
N GLY A 183 -2.12 -20.69 -9.66
CA GLY A 183 -3.21 -21.66 -9.72
C GLY A 183 -4.34 -21.30 -10.68
N ASP A 184 -5.55 -21.74 -10.34
CA ASP A 184 -6.74 -21.64 -11.19
C ASP A 184 -7.26 -20.22 -11.43
N ASN A 185 -6.62 -19.20 -10.85
CA ASN A 185 -6.99 -17.78 -10.99
C ASN A 185 -6.03 -17.02 -11.95
N ALA A 186 -5.09 -17.71 -12.61
CA ALA A 186 -4.15 -17.11 -13.53
C ALA A 186 -4.69 -16.98 -14.95
#